data_220b7d9b43945d0ea75262664d642893
#
_entry.id   220b7d9b43945d0ea75262664d642893
#
_cell.length_a   1.000
_cell.length_b   1.000
_cell.length_c   1.000
_cell.angle_alpha   90.00
_cell.angle_beta   90.00
_cell.angle_gamma   90.00
#
_symmetry.space_group_name_H-M   'P 1'
#
loop_
_entity.id
_entity.type
_entity.pdbx_description
1 polymer ?
#
loop_
_entity_poly.entity_id
_entity_poly.type
_entity_poly.pdbx_seq_one_letter_code
_entity_poly.pdbx_strand_id
1 'polypeptide(L)'
;NMKYFINWWNLNDRINFVLILFLGLTGLILSFSIDQNFSINRHTIFFIISIFLLFILANLNNKNVRRISLFLFIFLFILMILILFLDYEVKGAKRWLQIFNLTLQPSEIIKPVFVILTAWCISKSFEDKKLYLPVLFIFFFILLILILMQPDLGMTVLISATFFCQLFVAGLSIFLVMISIFFILGISIFAYYIFDHVQNRINSFLGGLGGSDSYQIDLSLKAFKNGGLLGKGPGQG
;
A
#
# COMPACT_ATOMS: atom_id res chain seq x y z
N ASN A 1 -22.26 -18.76 21.68
CA ASN A 1 -21.68 -17.85 20.67
C ASN A 1 -21.25 -16.50 21.26
N MET A 2 -21.92 -15.99 22.29
CA MET A 2 -21.56 -14.73 22.96
C MET A 2 -20.19 -14.78 23.68
N LYS A 3 -19.80 -15.94 24.24
CA LYS A 3 -18.49 -16.12 24.88
C LYS A 3 -17.31 -15.96 23.89
N TYR A 4 -17.45 -16.40 22.64
CA TYR A 4 -16.41 -16.24 21.62
C TYR A 4 -16.23 -14.75 21.24
N PHE A 5 -17.33 -14.02 21.10
CA PHE A 5 -17.28 -12.58 20.82
C PHE A 5 -16.65 -11.79 21.98
N ILE A 6 -17.02 -12.09 23.22
CA ILE A 6 -16.46 -11.43 24.40
C ILE A 6 -14.97 -11.74 24.53
N ASN A 7 -14.55 -12.98 24.31
CA ASN A 7 -13.12 -13.33 24.32
C ASN A 7 -12.35 -12.63 23.19
N TRP A 8 -12.91 -12.60 21.97
CA TRP A 8 -12.33 -11.87 20.85
C TRP A 8 -12.18 -10.37 21.17
N TRP A 9 -13.23 -9.77 21.72
CA TRP A 9 -13.26 -8.36 22.11
C TRP A 9 -12.23 -8.01 23.19
N ASN A 10 -11.96 -8.94 24.08
CA ASN A 10 -10.98 -8.76 25.16
C ASN A 10 -9.53 -9.01 24.71
N LEU A 11 -9.33 -9.83 23.67
CA LEU A 11 -8.01 -10.15 23.13
C LEU A 11 -7.51 -9.14 22.09
N ASN A 12 -8.41 -8.39 21.48
CA ASN A 12 -8.04 -7.41 20.46
C ASN A 12 -7.97 -5.99 21.02
N ASP A 13 -7.19 -5.15 20.37
CA ASP A 13 -7.11 -3.72 20.68
C ASP A 13 -8.40 -3.01 20.28
N ARG A 14 -9.24 -2.76 21.28
CA ARG A 14 -10.57 -2.13 21.12
C ARG A 14 -10.46 -0.74 20.55
N ILE A 15 -9.44 0.02 20.93
CA ILE A 15 -9.27 1.41 20.50
C ILE A 15 -9.01 1.43 19.01
N ASN A 16 -8.05 0.64 18.54
CA ASN A 16 -7.73 0.54 17.12
C ASN A 16 -8.93 0.03 16.30
N PHE A 17 -9.68 -0.94 16.82
CA PHE A 17 -10.88 -1.43 16.15
C PHE A 17 -11.93 -0.34 15.98
N VAL A 18 -12.24 0.42 17.04
CA VAL A 18 -13.19 1.53 16.99
C VAL A 18 -12.71 2.64 16.04
N LEU A 19 -11.41 2.96 16.06
CA LEU A 19 -10.83 3.95 15.15
C LEU A 19 -10.93 3.52 13.67
N ILE A 20 -10.69 2.25 13.37
CA ILE A 20 -10.84 1.70 12.01
C ILE A 20 -12.29 1.80 11.55
N LEU A 21 -13.26 1.43 12.41
CA LEU A 21 -14.68 1.57 12.11
C LEU A 21 -15.07 3.03 11.89
N PHE A 22 -14.62 3.92 12.74
CA PHE A 22 -14.90 5.35 12.62
C PHE A 22 -14.35 5.92 11.30
N LEU A 23 -13.09 5.62 10.96
CA LEU A 23 -12.49 6.04 9.69
C LEU A 23 -13.24 5.44 8.48
N GLY A 24 -13.64 4.19 8.55
CA GLY A 24 -14.40 3.56 7.48
C GLY A 24 -15.79 4.18 7.29
N LEU A 25 -16.49 4.48 8.39
CA LEU A 25 -17.79 5.14 8.34
C LEU A 25 -17.68 6.58 7.83
N THR A 26 -16.67 7.34 8.26
CA THR A 26 -16.43 8.68 7.70
C THR A 26 -16.10 8.63 6.21
N GLY A 27 -15.33 7.64 5.76
CA GLY A 27 -15.06 7.40 4.33
C GLY A 27 -16.33 7.09 3.54
N LEU A 28 -17.26 6.30 4.09
CA LEU A 28 -18.58 6.07 3.48
C LEU A 28 -19.39 7.35 3.37
N ILE A 29 -19.48 8.14 4.44
CA ILE A 29 -20.22 9.41 4.44
C ILE A 29 -19.64 10.36 3.38
N LEU A 30 -18.33 10.47 3.28
CA LEU A 30 -17.67 11.28 2.27
C LEU A 30 -17.91 10.76 0.85
N SER A 31 -18.04 9.46 0.65
CA SER A 31 -18.33 8.88 -0.69
C SER A 31 -19.72 9.26 -1.21
N PHE A 32 -20.69 9.54 -0.31
CA PHE A 32 -22.00 10.09 -0.69
C PHE A 32 -21.90 11.48 -1.33
N SER A 33 -20.80 12.20 -1.09
CA SER A 33 -20.58 13.54 -1.67
C SER A 33 -20.10 13.52 -3.12
N ILE A 34 -19.53 12.38 -3.59
CA ILE A 34 -18.82 12.32 -4.87
C ILE A 34 -19.72 11.81 -6.00
N ASP A 35 -20.59 10.83 -5.76
CA ASP A 35 -21.39 10.24 -6.82
C ASP A 35 -22.66 9.56 -6.27
N GLN A 36 -23.82 9.91 -6.82
CA GLN A 36 -25.11 9.61 -6.18
C GLN A 36 -25.59 8.17 -6.32
N ASN A 37 -25.10 7.32 -7.23
CA ASN A 37 -25.77 6.03 -7.47
C ASN A 37 -24.86 4.79 -7.56
N PHE A 38 -23.70 4.84 -8.16
CA PHE A 38 -22.89 3.63 -8.42
C PHE A 38 -21.73 3.43 -7.44
N SER A 39 -21.05 4.50 -7.06
CA SER A 39 -19.90 4.44 -6.16
C SER A 39 -20.30 4.06 -4.73
N ILE A 40 -21.46 4.50 -4.28
CA ILE A 40 -21.97 4.24 -2.93
C ILE A 40 -22.15 2.74 -2.67
N ASN A 41 -22.84 2.03 -3.58
CA ASN A 41 -23.06 0.60 -3.42
C ASN A 41 -21.74 -0.17 -3.40
N ARG A 42 -20.80 0.23 -4.26
CA ARG A 42 -19.48 -0.39 -4.35
C ARG A 42 -18.65 -0.15 -3.09
N HIS A 43 -18.59 1.07 -2.58
CA HIS A 43 -17.87 1.41 -1.35
C HIS A 43 -18.46 0.70 -0.14
N THR A 44 -19.78 0.63 -0.03
CA THR A 44 -20.48 -0.06 1.06
C THR A 44 -20.18 -1.56 1.05
N ILE A 45 -20.20 -2.21 -0.12
CA ILE A 45 -19.88 -3.62 -0.27
C ILE A 45 -18.42 -3.88 0.17
N PHE A 46 -17.47 -3.08 -0.32
CA PHE A 46 -16.07 -3.23 0.08
C PHE A 46 -15.85 -2.97 1.57
N PHE A 47 -16.54 -2.02 2.17
CA PHE A 47 -16.48 -1.78 3.60
C PHE A 47 -16.96 -2.98 4.42
N ILE A 48 -18.09 -3.57 4.05
CA ILE A 48 -18.62 -4.79 4.71
C ILE A 48 -17.62 -5.96 4.56
N ILE A 49 -17.10 -6.17 3.34
CA ILE A 49 -16.09 -7.21 3.09
C ILE A 49 -14.83 -6.97 3.93
N SER A 50 -14.38 -5.72 4.04
CA SER A 50 -13.20 -5.35 4.83
C SER A 50 -13.38 -5.63 6.32
N ILE A 51 -14.55 -5.32 6.88
CA ILE A 51 -14.87 -5.65 8.29
C ILE A 51 -14.89 -7.16 8.49
N PHE A 52 -15.50 -7.91 7.57
CA PHE A 52 -15.54 -9.37 7.64
C PHE A 52 -14.14 -9.98 7.58
N LEU A 53 -13.29 -9.50 6.65
CA LEU A 53 -11.89 -9.93 6.56
C LEU A 53 -11.10 -9.58 7.83
N LEU A 54 -11.29 -8.36 8.38
CA LEU A 54 -10.66 -7.97 9.63
C LEU A 54 -11.02 -8.93 10.76
N PHE A 55 -12.30 -9.32 10.85
CA PHE A 55 -12.76 -10.27 11.85
C PHE A 55 -12.11 -11.66 11.69
N ILE A 56 -11.99 -12.16 10.47
CA ILE A 56 -11.33 -13.44 10.18
C ILE A 56 -9.85 -13.37 10.53
N LEU A 57 -9.15 -12.35 10.04
CA LEU A 57 -7.71 -12.21 10.21
C LEU A 57 -7.31 -12.00 11.67
N ALA A 58 -8.12 -11.26 12.45
CA ALA A 58 -7.88 -11.05 13.87
C ALA A 58 -7.97 -12.34 14.72
N ASN A 59 -8.63 -13.38 14.22
CA ASN A 59 -8.72 -14.68 14.90
C ASN A 59 -7.58 -15.65 14.52
N LEU A 60 -6.69 -15.26 13.60
CA LEU A 60 -5.63 -16.15 13.14
C LEU A 60 -4.43 -16.15 14.11
N ASN A 61 -3.90 -17.34 14.36
CA ASN A 61 -2.65 -17.50 15.07
C ASN A 61 -1.47 -17.00 14.22
N ASN A 62 -0.41 -16.51 14.84
CA ASN A 62 0.82 -16.02 14.18
C ASN A 62 1.40 -17.03 13.17
N LYS A 63 1.25 -18.34 13.39
CA LYS A 63 1.69 -19.38 12.44
C LYS A 63 0.85 -19.36 11.16
N ASN A 64 -0.46 -19.21 11.29
CA ASN A 64 -1.39 -19.20 10.16
C ASN A 64 -1.26 -17.89 9.37
N VAL A 65 -1.12 -16.74 10.06
CA VAL A 65 -0.83 -15.46 9.42
C VAL A 65 0.41 -15.56 8.53
N ARG A 66 1.50 -16.12 9.05
CA ARG A 66 2.74 -16.31 8.26
C ARG A 66 2.57 -17.23 7.06
N ARG A 67 1.86 -18.36 7.23
CA ARG A 67 1.60 -19.30 6.12
C ARG A 67 0.77 -18.64 5.03
N ILE A 68 -0.32 -17.99 5.41
CA ILE A 68 -1.19 -17.27 4.46
C ILE A 68 -0.38 -16.16 3.76
N SER A 69 0.42 -15.39 4.51
CA SER A 69 1.28 -14.36 3.92
C SER A 69 2.29 -14.93 2.92
N LEU A 70 2.86 -16.11 3.18
CA LEU A 70 3.78 -16.74 2.24
C LEU A 70 3.08 -17.14 0.93
N PHE A 71 1.91 -17.79 1.02
CA PHE A 71 1.13 -18.15 -0.17
C PHE A 71 0.65 -16.91 -0.94
N LEU A 72 0.14 -15.91 -0.22
CA LEU A 72 -0.28 -14.65 -0.84
C LEU A 72 0.90 -13.92 -1.50
N PHE A 73 2.08 -13.92 -0.88
CA PHE A 73 3.27 -13.29 -1.46
C PHE A 73 3.62 -13.93 -2.80
N ILE A 74 3.73 -15.25 -2.85
CA ILE A 74 4.04 -15.99 -4.08
C ILE A 74 2.99 -15.73 -5.15
N PHE A 75 1.72 -15.80 -4.79
CA PHE A 75 0.61 -15.57 -5.71
C PHE A 75 0.62 -14.13 -6.26
N LEU A 76 0.72 -13.14 -5.40
CA LEU A 76 0.76 -11.72 -5.79
C LEU A 76 2.02 -11.38 -6.60
N PHE A 77 3.15 -11.99 -6.25
CA PHE A 77 4.39 -11.82 -6.97
C PHE A 77 4.27 -12.33 -8.41
N ILE A 78 3.68 -13.50 -8.60
CA ILE A 78 3.38 -14.05 -9.94
C ILE A 78 2.42 -13.13 -10.69
N LEU A 79 1.36 -12.63 -10.03
CA LEU A 79 0.42 -11.68 -10.64
C LEU A 79 1.12 -10.39 -11.07
N MET A 80 2.04 -9.85 -10.26
CA MET A 80 2.80 -8.65 -10.62
C MET A 80 3.67 -8.87 -11.87
N ILE A 81 4.27 -10.06 -12.01
CA ILE A 81 5.02 -10.43 -13.22
C ILE A 81 4.07 -10.53 -14.42
N LEU A 82 2.94 -11.21 -14.27
CA LEU A 82 1.96 -11.36 -15.36
C LEU A 82 1.43 -10.03 -15.88
N ILE A 83 1.19 -9.06 -14.99
CA ILE A 83 0.72 -7.71 -15.36
C ILE A 83 1.68 -7.01 -16.34
N LEU A 84 2.99 -7.24 -16.24
CA LEU A 84 3.96 -6.63 -17.15
C LEU A 84 3.76 -7.09 -18.62
N PHE A 85 3.21 -8.28 -18.81
CA PHE A 85 2.94 -8.85 -20.14
C PHE A 85 1.52 -8.54 -20.65
N LEU A 86 0.66 -7.94 -19.81
CA LEU A 86 -0.68 -7.55 -20.22
C LEU A 86 -0.65 -6.16 -20.88
N ASP A 87 -1.47 -5.98 -21.93
CA ASP A 87 -1.57 -4.71 -22.65
C ASP A 87 -2.52 -3.69 -21.99
N TYR A 88 -2.93 -3.93 -20.74
CA TYR A 88 -3.81 -3.03 -20.01
C TYR A 88 -3.00 -1.98 -19.26
N GLU A 89 -3.05 -0.76 -19.78
CA GLU A 89 -2.37 0.39 -19.19
C GLU A 89 -3.37 1.41 -18.65
N VAL A 90 -3.12 1.91 -17.45
CA VAL A 90 -3.87 3.02 -16.87
C VAL A 90 -2.91 4.17 -16.62
N LYS A 91 -3.11 5.29 -17.28
CA LYS A 91 -2.25 6.49 -17.21
C LYS A 91 -0.77 6.19 -17.47
N GLY A 92 -0.49 5.36 -18.49
CA GLY A 92 0.88 5.01 -18.89
C GLY A 92 1.59 4.03 -17.95
N ALA A 93 0.86 3.29 -17.11
CA ALA A 93 1.47 2.32 -16.22
C ALA A 93 0.69 1.00 -16.16
N LYS A 94 1.41 -0.11 -16.28
CA LYS A 94 0.88 -1.47 -16.19
C LYS A 94 0.89 -1.94 -14.74
N ARG A 95 -0.12 -1.54 -13.95
CA ARG A 95 -0.21 -1.81 -12.50
C ARG A 95 -1.51 -2.47 -12.07
N TRP A 96 -2.52 -2.42 -12.92
CA TRP A 96 -3.88 -2.81 -12.59
C TRP A 96 -4.30 -4.06 -13.33
N LEU A 97 -4.94 -4.97 -12.61
CA LEU A 97 -5.70 -6.07 -13.18
C LEU A 97 -7.16 -5.67 -13.22
N GLN A 98 -7.77 -5.73 -14.40
CA GLN A 98 -9.19 -5.60 -14.53
C GLN A 98 -9.81 -7.00 -14.58
N ILE A 99 -10.58 -7.34 -13.55
CA ILE A 99 -11.31 -8.61 -13.45
C ILE A 99 -12.79 -8.24 -13.42
N PHE A 100 -13.49 -8.49 -14.54
CA PHE A 100 -14.86 -8.01 -14.74
C PHE A 100 -14.91 -6.48 -14.59
N ASN A 101 -15.74 -5.97 -13.66
CA ASN A 101 -15.87 -4.54 -13.36
C ASN A 101 -15.03 -4.10 -12.13
N LEU A 102 -14.14 -4.95 -11.65
CA LEU A 102 -13.28 -4.67 -10.51
C LEU A 102 -11.84 -4.45 -10.98
N THR A 103 -11.21 -3.42 -10.45
CA THR A 103 -9.78 -3.17 -10.66
C THR A 103 -9.02 -3.56 -9.39
N LEU A 104 -8.03 -4.43 -9.53
CA LEU A 104 -7.17 -4.87 -8.45
C LEU A 104 -5.73 -4.45 -8.75
N GLN A 105 -5.06 -3.88 -7.75
CA GLN A 105 -3.63 -3.57 -7.82
C GLN A 105 -2.89 -4.52 -6.86
N PRO A 106 -2.18 -5.55 -7.36
CA PRO A 106 -1.50 -6.52 -6.50
C PRO A 106 -0.41 -5.91 -5.62
N SER A 107 0.23 -4.83 -6.07
CA SER A 107 1.23 -4.11 -5.29
C SER A 107 0.66 -3.48 -4.00
N GLU A 108 -0.63 -3.19 -3.94
CA GLU A 108 -1.29 -2.73 -2.72
C GLU A 108 -1.39 -3.83 -1.66
N ILE A 109 -1.72 -5.05 -2.09
CA ILE A 109 -1.90 -6.20 -1.18
C ILE A 109 -0.55 -6.78 -0.75
N ILE A 110 0.49 -6.70 -1.61
CA ILE A 110 1.80 -7.26 -1.28
C ILE A 110 2.49 -6.51 -0.12
N LYS A 111 2.16 -5.23 0.11
CA LYS A 111 2.74 -4.42 1.21
C LYS A 111 2.62 -5.08 2.59
N PRO A 112 1.42 -5.29 3.13
CA PRO A 112 1.26 -5.91 4.45
C PRO A 112 1.83 -7.32 4.49
N VAL A 113 1.72 -8.07 3.41
CA VAL A 113 2.26 -9.42 3.28
C VAL A 113 3.78 -9.41 3.36
N PHE A 114 4.43 -8.49 2.65
CA PHE A 114 5.88 -8.31 2.67
C PHE A 114 6.36 -7.93 4.08
N VAL A 115 5.68 -7.00 4.75
CA VAL A 115 6.00 -6.58 6.13
C VAL A 115 5.97 -7.76 7.10
N ILE A 116 4.99 -8.64 7.01
CA ILE A 116 4.87 -9.82 7.87
C ILE A 116 6.02 -10.82 7.60
N LEU A 117 6.33 -11.07 6.34
CA LEU A 117 7.39 -12.01 5.96
C LEU A 117 8.78 -11.47 6.32
N THR A 118 9.03 -10.18 6.11
CA THR A 118 10.30 -9.55 6.48
C THR A 118 10.52 -9.58 7.99
N ALA A 119 9.51 -9.23 8.78
CA ALA A 119 9.57 -9.32 10.23
C ALA A 119 9.87 -10.75 10.71
N TRP A 120 9.25 -11.76 10.08
CA TRP A 120 9.54 -13.16 10.39
C TRP A 120 10.97 -13.56 10.01
N CYS A 121 11.46 -13.19 8.84
CA CYS A 121 12.82 -13.49 8.41
C CYS A 121 13.86 -12.83 9.34
N ILE A 122 13.62 -11.58 9.71
CA ILE A 122 14.47 -10.85 10.66
C ILE A 122 14.50 -11.57 12.00
N SER A 123 13.34 -11.94 12.56
CA SER A 123 13.26 -12.69 13.82
C SER A 123 14.05 -14.01 13.74
N LYS A 124 13.96 -14.72 12.62
CA LYS A 124 14.72 -15.98 12.43
C LYS A 124 16.23 -15.78 12.26
N SER A 125 16.67 -14.64 11.77
CA SER A 125 18.10 -14.35 11.66
C SER A 125 18.79 -14.21 13.03
N PHE A 126 18.06 -13.82 14.06
CA PHE A 126 18.54 -13.78 15.44
C PHE A 126 18.61 -15.15 16.12
N GLU A 127 17.91 -16.18 15.60
CA GLU A 127 17.94 -17.55 16.10
C GLU A 127 19.07 -18.38 15.45
N ASP A 128 20.29 -17.86 15.34
CA ASP A 128 21.49 -18.49 14.74
C ASP A 128 21.39 -18.88 13.26
N LYS A 129 20.36 -18.45 12.57
CA LYS A 129 20.18 -18.74 11.13
C LYS A 129 20.57 -17.56 10.26
N LYS A 130 21.86 -17.24 10.22
CA LYS A 130 22.43 -16.10 9.46
C LYS A 130 22.04 -16.05 7.96
N LEU A 131 21.58 -17.17 7.42
CA LEU A 131 21.17 -17.25 6.01
C LEU A 131 19.88 -16.48 5.69
N TYR A 132 19.02 -16.24 6.69
CA TYR A 132 17.74 -15.54 6.45
C TYR A 132 17.90 -14.07 6.07
N LEU A 133 18.94 -13.41 6.57
CA LEU A 133 19.16 -12.00 6.26
C LEU A 133 19.55 -11.76 4.79
N PRO A 134 20.56 -12.44 4.20
CA PRO A 134 20.87 -12.28 2.78
C PRO A 134 19.72 -12.70 1.87
N VAL A 135 18.98 -13.76 2.18
CA VAL A 135 17.79 -14.18 1.44
C VAL A 135 16.75 -13.07 1.45
N LEU A 136 16.53 -12.42 2.60
CA LEU A 136 15.61 -11.31 2.75
C LEU A 136 15.98 -10.12 1.84
N PHE A 137 17.27 -9.76 1.78
CA PHE A 137 17.74 -8.70 0.89
C PHE A 137 17.54 -9.06 -0.58
N ILE A 138 17.79 -10.30 -0.99
CA ILE A 138 17.53 -10.76 -2.35
C ILE A 138 16.05 -10.59 -2.70
N PHE A 139 15.13 -11.05 -1.85
CA PHE A 139 13.69 -10.89 -2.06
C PHE A 139 13.27 -9.43 -2.12
N PHE A 140 13.83 -8.59 -1.25
CA PHE A 140 13.58 -7.15 -1.28
C PHE A 140 13.98 -6.52 -2.61
N PHE A 141 15.19 -6.78 -3.09
CA PHE A 141 15.66 -6.21 -4.35
C PHE A 141 14.89 -6.72 -5.57
N ILE A 142 14.54 -8.01 -5.61
CA ILE A 142 13.71 -8.54 -6.70
C ILE A 142 12.33 -7.87 -6.71
N LEU A 143 11.69 -7.72 -5.55
CA LEU A 143 10.41 -7.03 -5.42
C LEU A 143 10.52 -5.55 -5.84
N LEU A 144 11.59 -4.87 -5.43
CA LEU A 144 11.83 -3.48 -5.76
C LEU A 144 12.00 -3.27 -7.27
N ILE A 145 12.80 -4.13 -7.93
CA ILE A 145 12.96 -4.10 -9.39
C ILE A 145 11.60 -4.31 -10.08
N LEU A 146 10.80 -5.26 -9.62
CA LEU A 146 9.49 -5.54 -10.19
C LEU A 146 8.53 -4.34 -10.09
N ILE A 147 8.53 -3.63 -8.95
CA ILE A 147 7.72 -2.42 -8.76
C ILE A 147 8.22 -1.27 -9.63
N LEU A 148 9.53 -1.12 -9.78
CA LEU A 148 10.11 -0.12 -10.69
C LEU A 148 9.75 -0.37 -12.15
N MET A 149 9.70 -1.64 -12.58
CA MET A 149 9.23 -2.02 -13.92
C MET A 149 7.74 -1.71 -14.14
N GLN A 150 6.94 -1.60 -13.06
CA GLN A 150 5.53 -1.17 -13.09
C GLN A 150 5.35 0.35 -13.00
N PRO A 151 6.34 1.13 -13.26
CA PRO A 151 6.64 2.54 -12.96
C PRO A 151 5.91 3.09 -11.72
N ASP A 152 6.11 2.47 -10.56
CA ASP A 152 5.49 2.91 -9.30
C ASP A 152 6.52 3.39 -8.27
N LEU A 153 6.98 4.64 -8.42
CA LEU A 153 7.93 5.25 -7.50
C LEU A 153 7.38 5.39 -6.07
N GLY A 154 6.11 5.73 -5.93
CA GLY A 154 5.47 5.88 -4.63
C GLY A 154 5.54 4.59 -3.83
N MET A 155 5.23 3.46 -4.48
CA MET A 155 5.33 2.13 -3.87
C MET A 155 6.78 1.72 -3.59
N THR A 156 7.70 2.03 -4.49
CA THR A 156 9.13 1.77 -4.31
C THR A 156 9.66 2.44 -3.05
N VAL A 157 9.37 3.73 -2.87
CA VAL A 157 9.78 4.49 -1.68
C VAL A 157 9.11 3.93 -0.42
N LEU A 158 7.80 3.65 -0.46
CA LEU A 158 7.07 3.15 0.69
C LEU A 158 7.59 1.78 1.17
N ILE A 159 7.77 0.83 0.26
CA ILE A 159 8.27 -0.52 0.60
C ILE A 159 9.72 -0.44 1.10
N SER A 160 10.54 0.41 0.48
CA SER A 160 11.91 0.62 0.92
C SER A 160 11.97 1.23 2.31
N ALA A 161 11.19 2.28 2.56
CA ALA A 161 11.12 2.93 3.87
C ALA A 161 10.66 1.96 4.96
N THR A 162 9.59 1.20 4.70
CA THR A 162 9.10 0.20 5.66
C THR A 162 10.12 -0.91 5.93
N PHE A 163 10.81 -1.40 4.92
CA PHE A 163 11.86 -2.40 5.05
C PHE A 163 13.01 -1.91 5.94
N PHE A 164 13.54 -0.72 5.66
CA PHE A 164 14.64 -0.17 6.45
C PHE A 164 14.22 0.25 7.86
N CYS A 165 12.98 0.72 8.05
CA CYS A 165 12.43 0.93 9.39
C CYS A 165 12.37 -0.37 10.19
N GLN A 166 11.95 -1.48 9.60
CA GLN A 166 11.95 -2.78 10.27
C GLN A 166 13.37 -3.23 10.65
N LEU A 167 14.34 -3.08 9.77
CA LEU A 167 15.72 -3.41 10.05
C LEU A 167 16.31 -2.53 11.15
N PHE A 168 15.97 -1.24 11.17
CA PHE A 168 16.37 -0.31 12.24
C PHE A 168 15.80 -0.71 13.60
N VAL A 169 14.48 -0.99 13.67
CA VAL A 169 13.82 -1.46 14.88
C VAL A 169 14.39 -2.81 15.35
N ALA A 170 14.83 -3.65 14.42
CA ALA A 170 15.50 -4.91 14.72
C ALA A 170 16.95 -4.77 15.24
N GLY A 171 17.49 -3.55 15.34
CA GLY A 171 18.80 -3.26 15.91
C GLY A 171 19.92 -3.08 14.90
N LEU A 172 19.61 -2.88 13.62
CA LEU A 172 20.62 -2.45 12.66
C LEU A 172 21.17 -1.06 13.02
N SER A 173 22.48 -0.88 12.83
CA SER A 173 23.12 0.39 13.12
C SER A 173 22.54 1.52 12.28
N ILE A 174 22.44 2.72 12.87
CA ILE A 174 21.96 3.93 12.17
C ILE A 174 22.79 4.23 10.91
N PHE A 175 24.07 3.85 10.91
CA PHE A 175 24.95 3.97 9.75
C PHE A 175 24.44 3.20 8.54
N LEU A 176 23.97 1.94 8.73
CA LEU A 176 23.39 1.14 7.67
C LEU A 176 22.06 1.72 7.17
N VAL A 177 21.28 2.30 8.06
CA VAL A 177 20.04 3.01 7.67
C VAL A 177 20.37 4.22 6.80
N MET A 178 21.38 5.01 7.16
CA MET A 178 21.83 6.15 6.36
C MET A 178 22.33 5.72 4.97
N ILE A 179 23.16 4.68 4.89
CA ILE A 179 23.59 4.10 3.60
C ILE A 179 22.38 3.69 2.76
N SER A 180 21.37 3.09 3.39
CA SER A 180 20.16 2.66 2.70
C SER A 180 19.36 3.82 2.13
N ILE A 181 19.28 4.94 2.87
CA ILE A 181 18.64 6.17 2.39
C ILE A 181 19.39 6.73 1.18
N PHE A 182 20.72 6.80 1.24
CA PHE A 182 21.53 7.22 0.09
C PHE A 182 21.34 6.31 -1.12
N PHE A 183 21.21 5.00 -0.89
CA PHE A 183 20.97 4.04 -1.96
C PHE A 183 19.59 4.24 -2.61
N ILE A 184 18.53 4.50 -1.82
CA ILE A 184 17.19 4.83 -2.33
C ILE A 184 17.22 6.11 -3.14
N LEU A 185 17.90 7.15 -2.65
CA LEU A 185 18.06 8.41 -3.37
C LEU A 185 18.80 8.18 -4.69
N GLY A 186 19.86 7.38 -4.69
CA GLY A 186 20.59 7.00 -5.92
C GLY A 186 19.68 6.29 -6.93
N ILE A 187 18.89 5.31 -6.49
CA ILE A 187 17.91 4.62 -7.34
C ILE A 187 16.87 5.60 -7.88
N SER A 188 16.38 6.53 -7.06
CA SER A 188 15.39 7.53 -7.48
C SER A 188 15.95 8.47 -8.55
N ILE A 189 17.20 8.90 -8.40
CA ILE A 189 17.92 9.73 -9.40
C ILE A 189 18.12 8.91 -10.67
N PHE A 190 18.55 7.66 -10.57
CA PHE A 190 18.74 6.79 -11.72
C PHE A 190 17.42 6.55 -12.47
N ALA A 191 16.32 6.32 -11.74
CA ALA A 191 14.98 6.19 -12.31
C ALA A 191 14.52 7.45 -13.05
N TYR A 192 14.89 8.64 -12.56
CA TYR A 192 14.60 9.90 -13.22
C TYR A 192 15.23 10.02 -14.62
N TYR A 193 16.45 9.49 -14.79
CA TYR A 193 17.14 9.54 -16.09
C TYR A 193 16.70 8.45 -17.06
N ILE A 194 16.19 7.33 -16.58
CA ILE A 194 15.84 6.18 -17.44
C ILE A 194 14.36 6.17 -17.82
N PHE A 195 13.47 6.61 -16.92
CA PHE A 195 12.04 6.48 -17.13
C PHE A 195 11.40 7.85 -17.38
N ASP A 196 10.97 8.10 -18.64
CA ASP A 196 10.34 9.36 -19.05
C ASP A 196 9.13 9.74 -18.19
N HIS A 197 8.30 8.77 -17.79
CA HIS A 197 7.14 9.04 -16.93
C HIS A 197 7.54 9.45 -15.50
N VAL A 198 8.69 9.00 -14.98
CA VAL A 198 9.26 9.46 -13.70
C VAL A 198 9.75 10.87 -13.84
N GLN A 199 10.48 11.15 -14.89
CA GLN A 199 10.97 12.49 -15.23
C GLN A 199 9.81 13.48 -15.37
N ASN A 200 8.78 13.11 -16.12
CA ASN A 200 7.59 13.94 -16.32
C ASN A 200 6.86 14.24 -14.99
N ARG A 201 6.72 13.25 -14.11
CA ARG A 201 6.12 13.44 -12.78
C ARG A 201 6.93 14.36 -11.89
N ILE A 202 8.24 14.17 -11.82
CA ILE A 202 9.11 15.03 -11.00
C ILE A 202 9.12 16.44 -11.57
N ASN A 203 9.23 16.59 -12.89
CA ASN A 203 9.22 17.90 -13.54
C ASN A 203 7.87 18.62 -13.37
N SER A 204 6.75 17.90 -13.44
CA SER A 204 5.42 18.46 -13.17
C SER A 204 5.29 18.91 -11.71
N PHE A 205 5.88 18.20 -10.78
CA PHE A 205 5.88 18.58 -9.37
C PHE A 205 6.79 19.77 -9.07
N LEU A 206 8.02 19.80 -9.64
CA LEU A 206 8.99 20.86 -9.43
C LEU A 206 8.71 22.11 -10.27
N GLY A 207 8.20 21.90 -11.49
CA GLY A 207 7.96 22.99 -12.46
C GLY A 207 6.68 23.78 -12.21
N GLY A 208 5.89 23.44 -11.19
CA GLY A 208 4.66 24.12 -10.80
C GLY A 208 3.83 24.60 -11.99
N LEU A 209 2.81 23.86 -12.42
CA LEU A 209 1.77 24.41 -13.32
C LEU A 209 1.98 24.22 -14.84
N GLY A 210 2.03 22.98 -15.32
CA GLY A 210 2.07 22.79 -16.77
C GLY A 210 1.65 21.45 -17.33
N GLY A 211 1.22 20.48 -16.51
CA GLY A 211 0.86 19.13 -16.96
C GLY A 211 -0.50 18.64 -16.45
N SER A 212 -0.93 17.46 -16.90
CA SER A 212 -2.18 16.81 -16.47
C SER A 212 -2.30 16.62 -14.95
N ASP A 213 -1.18 16.63 -14.23
CA ASP A 213 -1.14 16.52 -12.76
C ASP A 213 -1.46 17.86 -12.08
N SER A 214 -1.21 19.01 -12.73
CA SER A 214 -1.63 20.32 -12.22
C SER A 214 -3.14 20.44 -12.15
N TYR A 215 -3.87 19.81 -13.06
CA TYR A 215 -5.33 19.82 -13.07
C TYR A 215 -5.92 19.19 -11.80
N GLN A 216 -5.35 18.07 -11.31
CA GLN A 216 -5.82 17.43 -10.07
C GLN A 216 -5.49 18.26 -8.84
N ILE A 217 -4.31 18.91 -8.82
CA ILE A 217 -3.90 19.81 -7.74
C ILE A 217 -4.81 21.04 -7.73
N ASP A 218 -5.06 21.66 -8.89
CA ASP A 218 -5.92 22.82 -9.04
C ASP A 218 -7.38 22.52 -8.62
N LEU A 219 -7.91 21.36 -8.99
CA LEU A 219 -9.22 20.92 -8.55
C LEU A 219 -9.28 20.74 -7.04
N SER A 220 -8.24 20.13 -6.46
CA SER A 220 -8.17 19.94 -5.01
C SER A 220 -8.10 21.29 -4.28
N LEU A 221 -7.27 22.21 -4.75
CA LEU A 221 -7.19 23.56 -4.18
C LEU A 221 -8.50 24.34 -4.32
N LYS A 222 -9.18 24.21 -5.47
CA LYS A 222 -10.52 24.80 -5.66
C LYS A 222 -11.53 24.18 -4.72
N ALA A 223 -11.51 22.88 -4.53
CA ALA A 223 -12.41 22.18 -3.59
C ALA A 223 -12.21 22.68 -2.15
N PHE A 224 -10.95 22.82 -1.69
CA PHE A 224 -10.64 23.40 -0.37
C PHE A 224 -11.08 24.85 -0.23
N LYS A 225 -10.76 25.70 -1.23
CA LYS A 225 -11.16 27.11 -1.22
C LYS A 225 -12.68 27.28 -1.21
N ASN A 226 -13.38 26.47 -2.00
CA ASN A 226 -14.85 26.55 -2.12
C ASN A 226 -15.57 25.93 -0.94
N GLY A 227 -15.00 24.89 -0.31
CA GLY A 227 -15.61 24.17 0.80
C GLY A 227 -15.50 24.89 2.14
N GLY A 228 -14.45 25.69 2.34
CA GLY A 228 -14.15 26.27 3.65
C GLY A 228 -13.93 25.20 4.73
N LEU A 229 -14.23 25.55 6.00
CA LEU A 229 -14.02 24.64 7.13
C LEU A 229 -15.09 23.54 7.24
N LEU A 230 -16.32 23.81 6.83
CA LEU A 230 -17.47 22.91 7.01
C LEU A 230 -17.91 22.19 5.72
N GLY A 231 -17.30 22.52 4.59
CA GLY A 231 -17.73 22.00 3.29
C GLY A 231 -19.05 22.62 2.80
N LYS A 232 -19.51 22.22 1.60
CA LYS A 232 -20.79 22.68 1.03
C LYS A 232 -21.94 21.69 1.23
N GLY A 233 -21.66 20.57 1.85
CA GLY A 233 -22.63 19.51 2.08
C GLY A 233 -22.53 18.35 1.07
N PRO A 234 -23.23 17.23 1.36
CA PRO A 234 -23.22 16.05 0.50
C PRO A 234 -23.77 16.34 -0.89
N GLY A 235 -23.08 15.86 -1.94
CA GLY A 235 -23.52 16.01 -3.33
C GLY A 235 -23.30 17.39 -3.95
N GLN A 236 -22.61 18.31 -3.28
CA GLN A 236 -22.31 19.65 -3.78
C GLN A 236 -20.81 19.93 -3.97
N GLY A 237 -19.99 18.90 -3.93
CA GLY A 237 -18.54 18.96 -4.11
C GLY A 237 -18.09 18.88 -5.56
#